data_5a8a795a38dfddd888e6df8372576390
#
_entry.id   5a8a795a38dfddd888e6df8372576390
#
_cell.length_a   1.000
_cell.length_b   1.000
_cell.length_c   1.000
_cell.angle_alpha   90.00
_cell.angle_beta   90.00
_cell.angle_gamma   90.00
#
_symmetry.space_group_name_H-M   'P 1'
#
loop_
_entity.id
_entity.type
_entity.pdbx_description
1 polymer ?
#
loop_
_entity_poly.entity_id
_entity_poly.type
_entity_poly.pdbx_seq_one_letter_code
_entity_poly.pdbx_strand_id
1 'polypeptide(L)'
;YIFNVSTGALVHTLVNPNAYGTSYFDEFGCAVDIDGNYAIVGAQGEDSASENVVGKAYIFNVSTGALVHTLDNPNPFSGGTNLDRFGSSVAIKGNYAIVGAAEEYNAAGNFRAGAAYIFDVSTGNLLHTLANPTTDQAEWFGFSVDISTDYAVVGAYNYDGTNSDEGIVHVYSNSTGALVKTINNPNSEYDSEYGRC
;
A
#
# COMPACT_ATOMS: atom_id res chain seq x y z
N TYR A 1 -4.62 -16.61 6.25
CA TYR A 1 -5.27 -17.35 7.35
C TYR A 1 -5.48 -16.43 8.54
N ILE A 2 -6.61 -16.60 9.25
CA ILE A 2 -6.89 -15.95 10.53
C ILE A 2 -6.85 -17.02 11.62
N PHE A 3 -6.09 -16.78 12.67
CA PHE A 3 -5.95 -17.68 13.80
C PHE A 3 -6.43 -17.04 15.10
N ASN A 4 -6.99 -17.84 15.99
CA ASN A 4 -7.27 -17.42 17.36
C ASN A 4 -5.96 -17.36 18.15
N VAL A 5 -5.59 -16.19 18.64
CA VAL A 5 -4.31 -15.95 19.31
C VAL A 5 -4.18 -16.75 20.62
N SER A 6 -5.29 -16.95 21.35
CA SER A 6 -5.28 -17.67 22.63
C SER A 6 -5.13 -19.18 22.48
N THR A 7 -5.66 -19.75 21.38
CA THR A 7 -5.73 -21.21 21.20
C THR A 7 -4.81 -21.72 20.06
N GLY A 8 -4.34 -20.82 19.18
CA GLY A 8 -3.64 -21.18 17.96
C GLY A 8 -4.53 -21.83 16.89
N ALA A 9 -5.83 -21.95 17.13
CA ALA A 9 -6.74 -22.59 16.20
C ALA A 9 -6.97 -21.73 14.96
N LEU A 10 -7.02 -22.36 13.76
CA LEU A 10 -7.46 -21.72 12.53
C LEU A 10 -8.94 -21.32 12.65
N VAL A 11 -9.23 -20.03 12.40
CA VAL A 11 -10.60 -19.49 12.42
C VAL A 11 -11.14 -19.40 10.99
N HIS A 12 -10.39 -18.74 10.09
CA HIS A 12 -10.79 -18.57 8.69
C HIS A 12 -9.61 -18.76 7.74
N THR A 13 -9.92 -19.30 6.56
CA THR A 13 -9.06 -19.24 5.38
C THR A 13 -9.61 -18.15 4.46
N LEU A 14 -8.84 -17.07 4.28
CA LEU A 14 -9.16 -16.04 3.30
C LEU A 14 -8.60 -16.48 1.94
N VAL A 15 -9.43 -16.42 0.92
CA VAL A 15 -9.06 -16.75 -0.46
C VAL A 15 -9.11 -15.49 -1.31
N ASN A 16 -8.27 -15.43 -2.35
CA ASN A 16 -8.31 -14.32 -3.31
C ASN A 16 -9.71 -14.25 -3.96
N PRO A 17 -10.48 -13.15 -3.77
CA PRO A 17 -11.83 -13.03 -4.30
C PRO A 17 -11.89 -12.93 -5.83
N ASN A 18 -10.79 -12.51 -6.44
CA ASN A 18 -10.69 -12.24 -7.88
C ASN A 18 -9.52 -13.00 -8.51
N ALA A 19 -9.37 -14.29 -8.16
CA ALA A 19 -8.37 -15.14 -8.79
C ALA A 19 -8.67 -15.24 -10.30
N TYR A 20 -8.12 -14.32 -11.10
CA TYR A 20 -8.21 -14.37 -12.56
C TYR A 20 -7.47 -15.60 -13.06
N GLY A 21 -8.18 -16.54 -13.67
CA GLY A 21 -7.85 -17.94 -13.86
C GLY A 21 -6.63 -18.31 -14.68
N THR A 22 -5.69 -17.41 -14.95
CA THR A 22 -4.42 -17.70 -15.64
C THR A 22 -3.25 -16.87 -15.14
N SER A 23 -3.45 -15.90 -14.27
CA SER A 23 -2.36 -15.14 -13.67
C SER A 23 -1.74 -15.96 -12.54
N TYR A 24 -0.52 -16.39 -12.73
CA TYR A 24 0.22 -17.23 -11.76
C TYR A 24 0.77 -16.44 -10.58
N PHE A 25 0.57 -15.12 -10.52
CA PHE A 25 1.30 -14.23 -9.63
C PHE A 25 0.46 -13.11 -9.02
N ASP A 26 -0.82 -13.37 -8.66
CA ASP A 26 -1.65 -12.38 -7.95
C ASP A 26 -1.01 -11.92 -6.63
N GLU A 27 -0.15 -12.78 -6.06
CA GLU A 27 0.56 -12.52 -4.80
C GLU A 27 -0.39 -12.12 -3.65
N PHE A 28 -1.62 -12.70 -3.63
CA PHE A 28 -2.57 -12.47 -2.54
C PHE A 28 -1.98 -12.86 -1.20
N GLY A 29 -1.92 -11.93 -0.27
CA GLY A 29 -1.28 -12.08 1.03
C GLY A 29 0.18 -11.62 1.08
N CYS A 30 0.66 -10.90 0.06
CA CYS A 30 2.00 -10.30 0.08
C CYS A 30 2.19 -9.29 1.22
N ALA A 31 1.13 -8.58 1.58
CA ALA A 31 1.06 -7.68 2.73
C ALA A 31 -0.27 -7.90 3.46
N VAL A 32 -0.25 -7.85 4.78
CA VAL A 32 -1.45 -8.04 5.62
C VAL A 32 -1.36 -7.18 6.88
N ASP A 33 -2.50 -6.71 7.34
CA ASP A 33 -2.64 -6.05 8.64
C ASP A 33 -4.05 -6.30 9.21
N ILE A 34 -4.23 -6.09 10.51
CA ILE A 34 -5.47 -6.37 11.23
C ILE A 34 -5.70 -5.35 12.34
N ASP A 35 -6.89 -4.76 12.37
CA ASP A 35 -7.36 -3.94 13.51
C ASP A 35 -8.85 -4.22 13.79
N GLY A 36 -9.14 -4.54 15.04
CA GLY A 36 -10.51 -4.82 15.49
C GLY A 36 -11.20 -5.93 14.69
N ASN A 37 -12.26 -5.55 13.99
CA ASN A 37 -13.09 -6.51 13.22
C ASN A 37 -12.66 -6.63 11.74
N TYR A 38 -11.63 -5.95 11.32
CA TYR A 38 -11.21 -5.92 9.92
C TYR A 38 -9.76 -6.36 9.73
N ALA A 39 -9.52 -7.08 8.65
CA ALA A 39 -8.19 -7.40 8.15
C ALA A 39 -8.07 -6.88 6.72
N ILE A 40 -6.93 -6.27 6.39
CA ILE A 40 -6.59 -5.88 5.04
C ILE A 40 -5.56 -6.85 4.46
N VAL A 41 -5.70 -7.17 3.18
CA VAL A 41 -4.83 -8.12 2.45
C VAL A 41 -4.46 -7.49 1.11
N GLY A 42 -3.18 -7.38 0.82
CA GLY A 42 -2.65 -6.94 -0.46
C GLY A 42 -2.51 -8.11 -1.45
N ALA A 43 -2.68 -7.81 -2.74
CA ALA A 43 -2.49 -8.69 -3.88
C ALA A 43 -1.82 -7.88 -5.01
N GLN A 44 -0.54 -7.55 -4.81
CA GLN A 44 0.20 -6.59 -5.66
C GLN A 44 0.38 -7.05 -7.10
N GLY A 45 0.30 -8.35 -7.36
CA GLY A 45 0.45 -8.96 -8.68
C GLY A 45 -0.86 -9.14 -9.42
N GLU A 46 -1.99 -8.70 -8.87
CA GLU A 46 -3.29 -8.96 -9.47
C GLU A 46 -3.53 -8.13 -10.73
N ASP A 47 -3.99 -8.82 -11.78
CA ASP A 47 -4.32 -8.20 -13.06
C ASP A 47 -5.71 -7.56 -13.04
N SER A 48 -5.88 -6.47 -13.79
CA SER A 48 -7.21 -6.00 -14.19
C SER A 48 -7.63 -6.66 -15.51
N ALA A 49 -8.92 -6.53 -15.86
CA ALA A 49 -9.45 -7.10 -17.11
C ALA A 49 -8.81 -6.52 -18.39
N SER A 50 -8.15 -5.37 -18.30
CA SER A 50 -7.58 -4.63 -19.43
C SER A 50 -6.10 -4.31 -19.29
N GLU A 51 -5.52 -4.52 -18.11
CA GLU A 51 -4.19 -4.04 -17.76
C GLU A 51 -3.46 -5.06 -16.89
N ASN A 52 -2.17 -5.22 -17.10
CA ASN A 52 -1.36 -6.19 -16.39
C ASN A 52 -0.88 -5.61 -15.06
N VAL A 53 -0.95 -6.41 -13.99
CA VAL A 53 -0.30 -6.18 -12.69
C VAL A 53 -0.55 -4.80 -12.07
N VAL A 54 -1.80 -4.35 -12.09
CA VAL A 54 -2.22 -3.11 -11.42
C VAL A 54 -2.17 -3.27 -9.90
N GLY A 55 -2.48 -4.48 -9.43
CA GLY A 55 -2.61 -4.82 -8.02
C GLY A 55 -3.96 -4.47 -7.43
N LYS A 56 -4.27 -5.10 -6.29
CA LYS A 56 -5.49 -4.86 -5.50
C LYS A 56 -5.20 -4.97 -4.00
N ALA A 57 -6.14 -4.47 -3.20
CA ALA A 57 -6.21 -4.80 -1.78
C ALA A 57 -7.64 -5.15 -1.38
N TYR A 58 -7.80 -5.93 -0.33
CA TYR A 58 -9.08 -6.47 0.10
C TYR A 58 -9.28 -6.28 1.59
N ILE A 59 -10.46 -5.85 2.00
CA ILE A 59 -10.85 -5.78 3.41
C ILE A 59 -11.81 -6.91 3.72
N PHE A 60 -11.47 -7.70 4.73
CA PHE A 60 -12.26 -8.84 5.22
C PHE A 60 -12.76 -8.58 6.64
N ASN A 61 -13.93 -9.13 6.96
CA ASN A 61 -14.43 -9.20 8.34
C ASN A 61 -13.76 -10.38 9.07
N VAL A 62 -13.06 -10.09 10.15
CA VAL A 62 -12.28 -11.07 10.92
C VAL A 62 -13.15 -12.14 11.58
N SER A 63 -14.38 -11.78 12.00
CA SER A 63 -15.27 -12.70 12.71
C SER A 63 -15.98 -13.68 11.78
N THR A 64 -16.21 -13.32 10.52
CA THR A 64 -16.97 -14.12 9.55
C THR A 64 -16.10 -14.68 8.42
N GLY A 65 -14.91 -14.12 8.20
CA GLY A 65 -14.06 -14.42 7.04
C GLY A 65 -14.60 -13.85 5.72
N ALA A 66 -15.71 -13.08 5.76
CA ALA A 66 -16.33 -12.55 4.56
C ALA A 66 -15.56 -11.34 3.99
N LEU A 67 -15.49 -11.26 2.66
CA LEU A 67 -15.04 -10.05 1.97
C LEU A 67 -16.01 -8.90 2.27
N VAL A 68 -15.46 -7.74 2.63
CA VAL A 68 -16.20 -6.51 2.87
C VAL A 68 -16.03 -5.55 1.71
N HIS A 69 -14.79 -5.27 1.32
CA HIS A 69 -14.46 -4.37 0.23
C HIS A 69 -13.32 -4.89 -0.64
N THR A 70 -13.41 -4.63 -1.94
CA THR A 70 -12.29 -4.66 -2.89
C THR A 70 -11.83 -3.22 -3.10
N LEU A 71 -10.55 -2.96 -2.90
CA LEU A 71 -9.92 -1.68 -3.13
C LEU A 71 -9.11 -1.78 -4.42
N ASP A 72 -9.56 -1.06 -5.44
CA ASP A 72 -8.89 -0.96 -6.73
C ASP A 72 -7.88 0.21 -6.73
N ASN A 73 -6.81 0.10 -7.53
CA ASN A 73 -5.90 1.22 -7.75
C ASN A 73 -6.66 2.41 -8.34
N PRO A 74 -6.68 3.59 -7.66
CA PRO A 74 -7.42 4.75 -8.16
C PRO A 74 -6.82 5.41 -9.39
N ASN A 75 -5.54 5.13 -9.68
CA ASN A 75 -4.81 5.76 -10.79
C ASN A 75 -3.95 4.74 -11.55
N PRO A 76 -4.55 3.68 -12.10
CA PRO A 76 -3.80 2.66 -12.82
C PRO A 76 -3.18 3.25 -14.08
N PHE A 77 -1.92 2.95 -14.34
CA PHE A 77 -1.24 3.39 -15.54
C PHE A 77 -1.71 2.61 -16.76
N SER A 78 -2.18 3.29 -17.82
CA SER A 78 -2.80 2.70 -19.01
C SER A 78 -1.83 2.45 -20.18
N GLY A 79 -0.52 2.56 -19.99
CA GLY A 79 0.47 2.64 -21.06
C GLY A 79 1.43 1.45 -21.19
N GLY A 80 1.00 0.19 -21.14
CA GLY A 80 1.90 -0.94 -21.47
C GLY A 80 2.11 -1.94 -20.34
N THR A 81 3.29 -2.61 -20.29
CA THR A 81 3.64 -3.63 -19.28
C THR A 81 3.98 -2.96 -17.95
N ASN A 82 3.01 -2.43 -17.23
CA ASN A 82 3.25 -1.71 -16.00
C ASN A 82 2.88 -2.50 -14.78
N LEU A 83 3.68 -2.29 -13.76
CA LEU A 83 3.64 -2.94 -12.48
C LEU A 83 3.40 -1.86 -11.43
N ASP A 84 2.17 -1.29 -11.33
CA ASP A 84 1.89 -0.28 -10.28
C ASP A 84 2.05 -0.86 -8.88
N ARG A 85 1.80 -2.18 -8.76
CA ARG A 85 1.89 -2.93 -7.51
C ARG A 85 1.07 -2.33 -6.37
N PHE A 86 -0.12 -1.84 -6.67
CA PHE A 86 -1.06 -1.44 -5.63
C PHE A 86 -1.35 -2.62 -4.71
N GLY A 87 -1.26 -2.41 -3.41
CA GLY A 87 -1.35 -3.50 -2.42
C GLY A 87 -0.02 -4.13 -2.04
N SER A 88 1.13 -3.60 -2.53
CA SER A 88 2.46 -4.06 -2.11
C SER A 88 2.74 -3.84 -0.63
N SER A 89 2.15 -2.81 -0.05
CA SER A 89 2.15 -2.53 1.37
C SER A 89 0.75 -2.09 1.81
N VAL A 90 0.32 -2.51 3.00
CA VAL A 90 -1.00 -2.18 3.54
C VAL A 90 -0.94 -2.00 5.05
N ALA A 91 -1.78 -1.12 5.58
CA ALA A 91 -2.05 -1.04 7.02
C ALA A 91 -3.49 -0.60 7.27
N ILE A 92 -4.05 -0.94 8.44
CA ILE A 92 -5.42 -0.61 8.82
C ILE A 92 -5.50 -0.17 10.28
N LYS A 93 -6.22 0.93 10.55
CA LYS A 93 -6.48 1.41 11.90
C LYS A 93 -7.81 2.15 12.01
N GLY A 94 -8.70 1.65 12.84
CA GLY A 94 -10.03 2.26 13.06
C GLY A 94 -10.81 2.37 11.75
N ASN A 95 -11.09 3.61 11.33
CA ASN A 95 -11.84 3.88 10.10
C ASN A 95 -10.95 4.06 8.85
N TYR A 96 -9.64 3.93 8.98
CA TYR A 96 -8.70 4.19 7.91
C TYR A 96 -7.93 2.94 7.50
N ALA A 97 -7.78 2.76 6.19
CA ALA A 97 -6.85 1.81 5.59
C ALA A 97 -5.92 2.55 4.66
N ILE A 98 -4.63 2.22 4.67
CA ILE A 98 -3.65 2.76 3.73
C ILE A 98 -3.12 1.64 2.84
N VAL A 99 -2.94 1.95 1.57
CA VAL A 99 -2.41 1.03 0.56
C VAL A 99 -1.31 1.74 -0.24
N GLY A 100 -0.15 1.10 -0.35
CA GLY A 100 0.95 1.58 -1.17
C GLY A 100 0.92 0.98 -2.58
N ALA A 101 1.42 1.76 -3.55
CA ALA A 101 1.62 1.42 -4.95
C ALA A 101 3.02 1.91 -5.37
N ALA A 102 4.05 1.20 -4.92
CA ALA A 102 5.42 1.69 -4.93
C ALA A 102 6.05 1.83 -6.33
N GLU A 103 5.52 1.12 -7.34
CA GLU A 103 6.02 1.21 -8.71
C GLU A 103 5.14 2.08 -9.62
N GLU A 104 4.12 2.74 -9.07
CA GLU A 104 3.22 3.59 -9.81
C GLU A 104 3.92 4.78 -10.47
N TYR A 105 3.45 5.12 -11.67
CA TYR A 105 3.90 6.31 -12.37
C TYR A 105 3.23 7.57 -11.80
N ASN A 106 3.97 8.64 -11.63
CA ASN A 106 3.36 9.92 -11.28
C ASN A 106 2.76 10.62 -12.52
N ALA A 107 2.06 11.72 -12.31
CA ALA A 107 1.43 12.52 -13.38
C ALA A 107 2.44 13.09 -14.41
N ALA A 108 3.72 13.17 -14.08
CA ALA A 108 4.79 13.59 -14.99
C ALA A 108 5.33 12.44 -15.85
N GLY A 109 4.85 11.21 -15.62
CA GLY A 109 5.32 10.01 -16.32
C GLY A 109 6.60 9.41 -15.76
N ASN A 110 6.96 9.76 -14.53
CA ASN A 110 8.13 9.20 -13.86
C ASN A 110 7.82 7.81 -13.33
N PHE A 111 8.58 6.82 -13.78
CA PHE A 111 8.47 5.42 -13.38
C PHE A 111 8.93 5.22 -11.94
N ARG A 112 8.19 4.42 -11.16
CA ARG A 112 8.49 4.13 -9.75
C ARG A 112 8.57 5.36 -8.85
N ALA A 113 7.89 6.43 -9.22
CA ALA A 113 7.72 7.57 -8.31
C ALA A 113 6.93 7.12 -7.07
N GLY A 114 6.00 6.20 -7.28
CA GLY A 114 5.16 5.61 -6.26
C GLY A 114 4.01 6.49 -5.78
N ALA A 115 3.04 5.86 -5.16
CA ALA A 115 1.88 6.52 -4.54
C ALA A 115 1.43 5.76 -3.27
N ALA A 116 0.63 6.41 -2.44
CA ALA A 116 -0.09 5.78 -1.35
C ALA A 116 -1.50 6.36 -1.26
N TYR A 117 -2.45 5.56 -0.79
CA TYR A 117 -3.87 5.87 -0.82
C TYR A 117 -4.53 5.56 0.51
N ILE A 118 -5.32 6.49 1.03
CA ILE A 118 -6.11 6.29 2.25
C ILE A 118 -7.57 6.05 1.86
N PHE A 119 -8.14 4.96 2.39
CA PHE A 119 -9.52 4.55 2.20
C PHE A 119 -10.30 4.55 3.51
N ASP A 120 -11.60 4.78 3.42
CA ASP A 120 -12.55 4.58 4.52
C ASP A 120 -12.90 3.09 4.64
N VAL A 121 -12.61 2.50 5.80
CA VAL A 121 -12.82 1.06 6.05
C VAL A 121 -14.29 0.66 6.02
N SER A 122 -15.21 1.57 6.38
CA SER A 122 -16.64 1.27 6.45
C SER A 122 -17.33 1.27 5.08
N THR A 123 -16.82 2.08 4.14
CA THR A 123 -17.42 2.27 2.82
C THR A 123 -16.59 1.72 1.67
N GLY A 124 -15.28 1.50 1.88
CA GLY A 124 -14.33 1.17 0.83
C GLY A 124 -13.96 2.34 -0.09
N ASN A 125 -14.44 3.55 0.19
CA ASN A 125 -14.20 4.71 -0.66
C ASN A 125 -12.81 5.30 -0.44
N LEU A 126 -12.19 5.77 -1.54
CA LEU A 126 -10.97 6.57 -1.48
C LEU A 126 -11.24 7.88 -0.73
N LEU A 127 -10.44 8.17 0.29
CA LEU A 127 -10.45 9.45 1.01
C LEU A 127 -9.36 10.38 0.49
N HIS A 128 -8.14 9.87 0.37
CA HIS A 128 -7.00 10.69 -0.03
C HIS A 128 -6.02 9.93 -0.91
N THR A 129 -5.50 10.62 -1.93
CA THR A 129 -4.29 10.24 -2.65
C THR A 129 -3.12 10.99 -2.03
N LEU A 130 -2.16 10.27 -1.49
CA LEU A 130 -0.94 10.82 -0.92
C LEU A 130 0.13 10.85 -2.02
N ALA A 131 0.29 12.00 -2.64
CA ALA A 131 1.30 12.18 -3.66
C ALA A 131 2.69 12.25 -3.01
N ASN A 132 3.68 11.65 -3.68
CA ASN A 132 5.08 11.84 -3.33
C ASN A 132 5.42 13.34 -3.39
N PRO A 133 5.92 13.96 -2.30
CA PRO A 133 6.27 15.39 -2.28
C PRO A 133 7.47 15.73 -3.15
N THR A 134 8.30 14.74 -3.44
CA THR A 134 9.43 14.83 -4.36
C THR A 134 8.96 14.39 -5.75
N THR A 135 9.56 14.90 -6.79
CA THR A 135 9.10 14.63 -8.19
C THR A 135 10.06 13.75 -8.97
N ASP A 136 11.04 13.18 -8.30
CA ASP A 136 12.10 12.42 -8.95
C ASP A 136 11.66 11.00 -9.32
N GLN A 137 12.45 10.30 -10.11
CA GLN A 137 12.16 8.95 -10.56
C GLN A 137 12.69 7.93 -9.57
N ALA A 138 12.02 6.79 -9.52
CA ALA A 138 12.46 5.58 -8.82
C ALA A 138 12.66 5.72 -7.30
N GLU A 139 11.90 6.60 -6.64
CA GLU A 139 11.97 6.78 -5.18
C GLU A 139 11.23 5.71 -4.38
N TRP A 140 10.33 4.97 -5.05
CA TRP A 140 9.54 3.90 -4.44
C TRP A 140 8.68 4.39 -3.24
N PHE A 141 8.08 5.58 -3.37
CA PHE A 141 7.15 6.11 -2.37
C PHE A 141 5.96 5.15 -2.21
N GLY A 142 5.61 4.82 -0.97
CA GLY A 142 4.58 3.80 -0.70
C GLY A 142 5.10 2.37 -0.63
N PHE A 143 6.43 2.16 -0.66
CA PHE A 143 7.01 0.82 -0.48
C PHE A 143 6.72 0.26 0.92
N SER A 144 6.79 1.10 1.93
CA SER A 144 6.32 0.80 3.28
C SER A 144 5.29 1.82 3.72
N VAL A 145 4.23 1.36 4.38
CA VAL A 145 3.19 2.21 4.95
C VAL A 145 2.79 1.71 6.32
N ASP A 146 2.41 2.65 7.17
CA ASP A 146 1.74 2.35 8.44
C ASP A 146 0.74 3.47 8.76
N ILE A 147 -0.27 3.16 9.59
CA ILE A 147 -1.35 4.10 9.91
C ILE A 147 -1.75 4.00 11.39
N SER A 148 -1.84 5.15 12.04
CA SER A 148 -2.42 5.31 13.38
C SER A 148 -3.83 5.88 13.30
N THR A 149 -4.40 6.31 14.41
CA THR A 149 -5.71 6.99 14.43
C THR A 149 -5.66 8.33 13.68
N ASP A 150 -4.56 9.08 13.80
CA ASP A 150 -4.47 10.47 13.33
C ASP A 150 -3.55 10.65 12.12
N TYR A 151 -2.55 9.79 12.00
CA TYR A 151 -1.47 9.95 11.03
C TYR A 151 -1.17 8.67 10.27
N ALA A 152 -0.81 8.84 9.00
CA ALA A 152 -0.19 7.83 8.16
C ALA A 152 1.29 8.14 7.95
N VAL A 153 2.12 7.11 7.87
CA VAL A 153 3.53 7.22 7.50
C VAL A 153 3.77 6.47 6.20
N VAL A 154 4.60 7.04 5.34
CA VAL A 154 4.92 6.49 4.02
C VAL A 154 6.43 6.58 3.81
N GLY A 155 7.07 5.45 3.53
CA GLY A 155 8.47 5.35 3.20
C GLY A 155 8.72 5.46 1.70
N ALA A 156 9.83 6.11 1.33
CA ALA A 156 10.42 6.16 0.00
C ALA A 156 11.91 5.83 0.13
N TYR A 157 12.22 4.54 0.19
CA TYR A 157 13.55 4.08 0.61
C TYR A 157 14.64 4.35 -0.41
N ASN A 158 14.28 4.56 -1.67
CA ASN A 158 15.21 4.82 -2.77
C ASN A 158 15.32 6.34 -3.08
N TYR A 159 14.89 7.19 -2.15
CA TYR A 159 15.03 8.62 -2.32
C TYR A 159 16.50 9.05 -2.34
N ASP A 160 16.87 9.80 -3.38
CA ASP A 160 18.19 10.41 -3.54
C ASP A 160 18.18 11.81 -2.89
N GLY A 161 18.77 11.92 -1.71
CA GLY A 161 18.98 13.18 -1.03
C GLY A 161 20.34 13.78 -1.34
N THR A 162 21.22 13.81 -0.33
CA THR A 162 22.64 14.18 -0.52
C THR A 162 23.43 13.01 -1.13
N ASN A 163 23.03 11.78 -0.81
CA ASN A 163 23.61 10.52 -1.29
C ASN A 163 22.55 9.69 -1.98
N SER A 164 22.98 8.75 -2.84
CA SER A 164 22.06 7.81 -3.49
C SER A 164 21.46 6.85 -2.48
N ASP A 165 20.17 6.51 -2.68
CA ASP A 165 19.40 5.56 -1.89
C ASP A 165 19.42 5.86 -0.37
N GLU A 166 19.42 7.14 -0.04
CA GLU A 166 19.45 7.64 1.33
C GLU A 166 18.16 7.32 2.09
N GLY A 167 17.06 7.33 1.35
CA GLY A 167 15.72 7.08 1.86
C GLY A 167 15.13 8.23 2.67
N ILE A 168 13.80 8.27 2.71
CA ILE A 168 13.04 9.33 3.37
C ILE A 168 11.69 8.79 3.86
N VAL A 169 11.13 9.40 4.90
CA VAL A 169 9.81 9.07 5.42
C VAL A 169 8.94 10.32 5.49
N HIS A 170 7.69 10.18 5.07
CA HIS A 170 6.70 11.25 5.10
C HIS A 170 5.55 10.91 6.04
N VAL A 171 5.06 11.91 6.77
CA VAL A 171 3.92 11.79 7.70
C VAL A 171 2.77 12.64 7.18
N TYR A 172 1.59 12.03 7.07
CA TYR A 172 0.37 12.67 6.58
C TYR A 172 -0.73 12.63 7.64
N SER A 173 -1.62 13.61 7.60
CA SER A 173 -2.84 13.60 8.41
C SER A 173 -3.91 12.73 7.74
N ASN A 174 -4.47 11.74 8.45
CA ASN A 174 -5.52 10.87 7.92
C ASN A 174 -6.79 11.63 7.56
N SER A 175 -7.13 12.65 8.34
CA SER A 175 -8.38 13.41 8.14
C SER A 175 -8.35 14.35 6.95
N THR A 176 -7.16 14.81 6.54
CA THR A 176 -7.03 15.83 5.47
C THR A 176 -6.19 15.37 4.28
N GLY A 177 -5.43 14.28 4.41
CA GLY A 177 -4.45 13.85 3.41
C GLY A 177 -3.23 14.78 3.29
N ALA A 178 -3.15 15.82 4.13
CA ALA A 178 -2.08 16.81 4.04
C ALA A 178 -0.76 16.27 4.61
N LEU A 179 0.35 16.58 3.94
CA LEU A 179 1.70 16.34 4.45
C LEU A 179 1.91 17.16 5.75
N VAL A 180 2.22 16.47 6.83
CA VAL A 180 2.49 17.08 8.15
C VAL A 180 3.99 17.26 8.34
N LYS A 181 4.76 16.25 7.96
CA LYS A 181 6.21 16.27 8.18
C LYS A 181 6.95 15.35 7.22
N THR A 182 8.12 15.77 6.83
CA THR A 182 9.14 14.95 6.19
C THR A 182 10.24 14.64 7.22
N ILE A 183 10.65 13.39 7.32
CA ILE A 183 11.69 12.90 8.22
C ILE A 183 12.84 12.38 7.36
N ASN A 184 13.90 13.16 7.31
CA ASN A 184 15.12 12.78 6.60
C ASN A 184 15.89 11.72 7.40
N ASN A 185 16.68 10.93 6.69
CA ASN A 185 17.62 10.02 7.32
C ASN A 185 18.63 10.81 8.18
N PRO A 186 18.72 10.51 9.47
CA PRO A 186 19.64 11.23 10.35
C PRO A 186 21.12 10.88 10.11
N ASN A 187 21.39 9.74 9.45
CA ASN A 187 22.71 9.24 9.12
C ASN A 187 22.85 9.12 7.61
N SER A 188 22.87 10.26 6.93
CA SER A 188 22.96 10.33 5.46
C SER A 188 24.17 9.55 4.91
N GLU A 189 23.98 8.28 4.61
CA GLU A 189 24.98 7.36 4.05
C GLU A 189 24.44 6.77 2.76
N TYR A 190 25.32 6.35 1.85
CA TYR A 190 24.95 5.62 0.64
C TYR A 190 24.26 4.31 0.98
N ASP A 191 23.22 3.95 0.22
CA ASP A 191 22.45 2.70 0.33
C ASP A 191 21.89 2.45 1.74
N SER A 192 21.53 3.50 2.48
CA SER A 192 21.00 3.35 3.83
C SER A 192 19.52 2.95 3.87
N GLU A 193 18.81 3.09 2.75
CA GLU A 193 17.43 2.63 2.54
C GLU A 193 16.46 3.00 3.68
N TYR A 194 16.60 4.19 4.26
CA TYR A 194 15.75 4.65 5.35
C TYR A 194 14.29 4.72 4.89
N GLY A 195 13.39 4.14 5.68
CA GLY A 195 11.96 4.05 5.32
C GLY A 195 11.62 2.84 4.46
N ARG A 196 12.49 1.81 4.39
CA ARG A 196 12.21 0.57 3.67
C ARG A 196 11.22 -0.34 4.42
N CYS A 197 11.19 -0.31 5.74
CA CYS A 197 10.27 -1.06 6.60
C CYS A 197 9.94 -0.30 7.88
#